data_d7b7f353f1b2823944ae2ff6a2fe0e34
#
_entry.id   d7b7f353f1b2823944ae2ff6a2fe0e34
#
_cell.length_a   1.000
_cell.length_b   1.000
_cell.length_c   1.000
_cell.angle_alpha   90.00
_cell.angle_beta   90.00
_cell.angle_gamma   90.00
#
_symmetry.space_group_name_H-M   'P 1'
#
loop_
_entity.id
_entity.type
_entity.pdbx_description
1 polymer ?
#
loop_
_entity_poly.entity_id
_entity_poly.type
_entity_poly.pdbx_seq_one_letter_code
_entity_poly.pdbx_strand_id
1 'polypeptide(L)'
;ITGTSAGAINAAALACGADNFDRAVRRIARVWRQFHANQVYGADSLSVMRSGARWLTLVSIGWALARWRRMRPQSLLDNKPLEKLLVKMVPLVRLPRLIRKGHLKALAVTASSYSSGEHVTFFESAEPVKPWVRSQRKAARDRITHEHLLASSAIPFIFPAKGIEVDDHIEYFGDGSMRQSAPIAPAIHLGAERILVIGAGRMHEPKNDAAANPTPNYPSLAQIAGHALSNIFLDALAVDVERVQRINQTLSLIPEEKRAHSALRPIELLVIAPSQRLDAVAARHVGDLPTPVRTMLGALGVTSNMADVRGAALASYLLFEAGYTQELMALGRADTLAMRAQV
;
A
#
# COMPACT_ATOMS: atom_id res chain seq x y z
N ILE A 1 -9.25 8.50 -9.72
CA ILE A 1 -8.32 7.41 -9.38
C ILE A 1 -7.96 7.57 -7.91
N THR A 2 -7.96 6.47 -7.13
CA THR A 2 -7.55 6.49 -5.72
C THR A 2 -6.51 5.41 -5.49
N GLY A 3 -5.61 5.61 -4.53
CA GLY A 3 -4.60 4.63 -4.19
C GLY A 3 -4.07 4.75 -2.78
N THR A 4 -3.52 3.65 -2.27
CA THR A 4 -2.91 3.53 -0.95
C THR A 4 -1.63 2.73 -1.07
N SER A 5 -0.57 3.11 -0.36
CA SER A 5 0.73 2.44 -0.37
C SER A 5 1.32 2.31 -1.79
N ALA A 6 1.77 1.15 -2.21
CA ALA A 6 2.20 0.91 -3.59
C ALA A 6 1.09 1.25 -4.62
N GLY A 7 -0.18 1.07 -4.23
CA GLY A 7 -1.34 1.49 -5.01
C GLY A 7 -1.42 3.00 -5.23
N ALA A 8 -0.98 3.82 -4.26
CA ALA A 8 -0.91 5.28 -4.43
C ALA A 8 0.14 5.70 -5.48
N ILE A 9 1.28 5.01 -5.49
CA ILE A 9 2.34 5.24 -6.49
C ILE A 9 1.82 4.89 -7.89
N ASN A 10 1.18 3.72 -8.05
CA ASN A 10 0.61 3.30 -9.32
C ASN A 10 -0.54 4.23 -9.77
N ALA A 11 -1.41 4.63 -8.84
CA ALA A 11 -2.52 5.56 -9.09
C ALA A 11 -2.00 6.92 -9.59
N ALA A 12 -0.98 7.48 -8.92
CA ALA A 12 -0.37 8.74 -9.31
C ALA A 12 0.35 8.65 -10.66
N ALA A 13 1.08 7.56 -10.91
CA ALA A 13 1.75 7.32 -12.20
C ALA A 13 0.74 7.21 -13.35
N LEU A 14 -0.39 6.53 -13.13
CA LEU A 14 -1.47 6.41 -14.09
C LEU A 14 -2.17 7.76 -14.31
N ALA A 15 -2.47 8.49 -13.23
CA ALA A 15 -3.10 9.80 -13.26
C ALA A 15 -2.25 10.82 -14.04
N CYS A 16 -0.92 10.81 -13.86
CA CYS A 16 0.00 11.66 -14.61
C CYS A 16 0.10 11.32 -16.09
N GLY A 17 -0.47 10.23 -16.54
CA GLY A 17 -0.56 9.81 -17.93
C GLY A 17 -1.99 9.64 -18.43
N ALA A 18 -2.98 10.24 -17.77
CA ALA A 18 -4.41 10.08 -18.09
C ALA A 18 -4.81 10.54 -19.49
N ASP A 19 -4.01 11.39 -20.13
CA ASP A 19 -4.16 11.78 -21.55
C ASP A 19 -3.77 10.66 -22.54
N ASN A 20 -3.01 9.64 -22.10
CA ASN A 20 -2.65 8.48 -22.90
C ASN A 20 -2.50 7.24 -22.00
N PHE A 21 -3.62 6.61 -21.72
CA PHE A 21 -3.74 5.49 -20.78
C PHE A 21 -2.80 4.33 -21.12
N ASP A 22 -2.77 3.90 -22.37
CA ASP A 22 -1.92 2.78 -22.81
C ASP A 22 -0.43 3.04 -22.60
N ARG A 23 0.01 4.27 -22.86
CA ARG A 23 1.39 4.68 -22.64
C ARG A 23 1.73 4.69 -21.15
N ALA A 24 0.80 5.17 -20.31
CA ALA A 24 0.96 5.17 -18.86
C ALA A 24 1.10 3.76 -18.32
N VAL A 25 0.20 2.84 -18.70
CA VAL A 25 0.24 1.44 -18.29
C VAL A 25 1.55 0.76 -18.74
N ARG A 26 1.95 0.92 -20.02
CA ARG A 26 3.23 0.36 -20.50
C ARG A 26 4.44 0.90 -19.74
N ARG A 27 4.42 2.18 -19.34
CA ARG A 27 5.50 2.78 -18.54
C ARG A 27 5.57 2.17 -17.14
N ILE A 28 4.44 2.04 -16.46
CA ILE A 28 4.34 1.40 -15.13
C ILE A 28 4.82 -0.06 -15.24
N ALA A 29 4.31 -0.81 -16.20
CA ALA A 29 4.70 -2.21 -16.40
C ALA A 29 6.20 -2.39 -16.67
N ARG A 30 6.84 -1.44 -17.40
CA ARG A 30 8.29 -1.49 -17.63
C ARG A 30 9.08 -1.29 -16.34
N VAL A 31 8.64 -0.38 -15.47
CA VAL A 31 9.30 -0.15 -14.18
C VAL A 31 9.22 -1.41 -13.34
N TRP A 32 8.03 -1.99 -13.17
CA TRP A 32 7.85 -3.20 -12.36
C TRP A 32 8.60 -4.42 -12.89
N ARG A 33 8.75 -4.56 -14.24
CA ARG A 33 9.52 -5.66 -14.84
C ARG A 33 11.02 -5.59 -14.56
N GLN A 34 11.55 -4.41 -14.29
CA GLN A 34 12.98 -4.14 -14.09
C GLN A 34 13.23 -3.58 -12.70
N PHE A 35 12.38 -3.93 -11.73
CA PHE A 35 12.45 -3.37 -10.40
C PHE A 35 13.56 -4.04 -9.60
N HIS A 36 14.27 -3.24 -8.81
CA HIS A 36 15.33 -3.71 -7.92
C HIS A 36 15.28 -2.99 -6.59
N ALA A 37 15.64 -3.70 -5.52
CA ALA A 37 15.61 -3.20 -4.15
C ALA A 37 16.41 -1.90 -3.96
N ASN A 38 17.55 -1.76 -4.67
CA ASN A 38 18.37 -0.55 -4.63
C ASN A 38 17.68 0.72 -5.19
N GLN A 39 16.58 0.57 -5.90
CA GLN A 39 15.74 1.67 -6.36
C GLN A 39 14.73 2.12 -5.29
N VAL A 40 14.51 1.33 -4.26
CA VAL A 40 13.53 1.57 -3.19
C VAL A 40 14.22 1.98 -1.90
N TYR A 41 15.26 1.26 -1.50
CA TYR A 41 15.99 1.51 -0.26
C TYR A 41 17.50 1.31 -0.44
N GLY A 42 18.28 1.88 0.49
CA GLY A 42 19.73 1.64 0.55
C GLY A 42 19.99 0.17 0.88
N ALA A 43 20.27 -0.64 -0.14
CA ALA A 43 20.52 -2.08 -0.01
C ALA A 43 22.00 -2.44 0.09
N ASP A 44 22.90 -1.43 0.10
CA ASP A 44 24.33 -1.63 0.28
C ASP A 44 24.68 -2.06 1.71
N SER A 45 25.71 -2.88 1.84
CA SER A 45 26.15 -3.45 3.12
C SER A 45 26.40 -2.39 4.19
N LEU A 46 26.89 -1.21 3.79
CA LEU A 46 27.22 -0.14 4.72
C LEU A 46 25.95 0.53 5.29
N SER A 47 24.92 0.79 4.49
CA SER A 47 23.65 1.37 4.95
C SER A 47 22.86 0.39 5.80
N VAL A 48 22.79 -0.87 5.44
CA VAL A 48 22.11 -1.91 6.21
C VAL A 48 22.84 -2.17 7.53
N MET A 49 24.19 -2.29 7.52
CA MET A 49 24.98 -2.44 8.74
C MET A 49 24.87 -1.22 9.67
N ARG A 50 24.92 0.00 9.12
CA ARG A 50 24.78 1.23 9.92
C ARG A 50 23.40 1.32 10.57
N SER A 51 22.34 0.92 9.88
CA SER A 51 20.98 0.88 10.41
C SER A 51 20.82 -0.25 11.44
N GLY A 52 21.29 -1.45 11.15
CA GLY A 52 21.29 -2.58 12.09
C GLY A 52 22.09 -2.31 13.35
N ALA A 53 23.28 -1.71 13.24
CA ALA A 53 24.09 -1.32 14.39
C ALA A 53 23.40 -0.27 15.27
N ARG A 54 22.69 0.70 14.66
CA ARG A 54 21.91 1.69 15.42
C ARG A 54 20.77 1.01 16.22
N TRP A 55 20.07 0.05 15.61
CA TRP A 55 19.02 -0.70 16.29
C TRP A 55 19.56 -1.60 17.40
N LEU A 56 20.65 -2.33 17.14
CA LEU A 56 21.31 -3.17 18.15
C LEU A 56 21.82 -2.32 19.32
N THR A 57 22.40 -1.16 19.05
CA THR A 57 22.86 -0.23 20.10
C THR A 57 21.70 0.27 20.96
N LEU A 58 20.52 0.52 20.35
CA LEU A 58 19.34 0.91 21.11
C LEU A 58 18.78 -0.21 21.99
N VAL A 59 18.73 -1.43 21.47
CA VAL A 59 18.20 -2.58 22.22
C VAL A 59 19.16 -2.99 23.34
N SER A 60 20.48 -2.90 23.12
CA SER A 60 21.47 -3.36 24.11
C SER A 60 21.87 -2.30 25.14
N ILE A 61 21.93 -1.03 24.76
CA ILE A 61 22.45 0.07 25.62
C ILE A 61 21.43 1.23 25.69
N GLY A 62 20.23 1.06 25.12
CA GLY A 62 19.24 2.12 24.92
C GLY A 62 18.81 2.83 26.21
N TRP A 63 18.80 2.14 27.35
CA TRP A 63 18.48 2.76 28.64
C TRP A 63 19.58 3.74 29.10
N ALA A 64 20.85 3.48 28.78
CA ALA A 64 21.97 4.37 29.11
C ALA A 64 22.10 5.53 28.10
N LEU A 65 21.80 5.27 26.80
CA LEU A 65 21.85 6.26 25.71
C LEU A 65 20.57 7.12 25.60
N ALA A 66 19.45 6.69 26.15
CA ALA A 66 18.23 7.53 26.24
C ALA A 66 18.49 8.84 27.00
N ARG A 67 19.52 8.87 27.87
CA ARG A 67 20.04 10.05 28.57
C ARG A 67 20.85 10.98 27.64
N TRP A 68 21.37 10.46 26.53
CA TRP A 68 22.10 11.22 25.51
C TRP A 68 21.23 11.42 24.27
N ARG A 69 20.40 12.40 24.32
CA ARG A 69 19.28 12.84 23.43
C ARG A 69 19.54 12.88 21.90
N ARG A 70 20.62 12.36 21.34
CA ARG A 70 21.04 12.66 19.95
C ARG A 70 20.88 11.57 18.90
N MET A 71 20.51 10.32 19.26
CA MET A 71 20.37 9.25 18.27
C MET A 71 19.03 8.52 18.43
N ARG A 72 18.00 9.03 17.76
CA ARG A 72 16.73 8.30 17.60
C ARG A 72 16.72 7.70 16.19
N PRO A 73 16.86 6.37 16.01
CA PRO A 73 16.63 5.76 14.72
C PRO A 73 15.17 5.95 14.36
N GLN A 74 14.93 6.47 13.17
CA GLN A 74 13.60 6.77 12.68
C GLN A 74 13.00 5.58 11.91
N SER A 75 13.85 4.74 11.32
CA SER A 75 13.45 3.59 10.50
C SER A 75 14.61 2.61 10.33
N LEU A 76 14.29 1.40 9.89
CA LEU A 76 15.28 0.35 9.60
C LEU A 76 16.03 0.62 8.29
N LEU A 77 15.35 1.15 7.27
CA LEU A 77 15.90 1.41 5.95
C LEU A 77 15.66 2.87 5.53
N ASP A 78 16.58 3.41 4.73
CA ASP A 78 16.44 4.74 4.11
C ASP A 78 15.77 4.58 2.74
N ASN A 79 14.68 5.31 2.50
CA ASN A 79 13.90 5.27 1.26
C ASN A 79 14.22 6.43 0.29
N LYS A 80 15.36 7.10 0.43
CA LYS A 80 15.82 8.13 -0.54
C LYS A 80 15.93 7.62 -1.98
N PRO A 81 16.34 6.36 -2.25
CA PRO A 81 16.30 5.85 -3.62
C PRO A 81 14.89 5.89 -4.21
N LEU A 82 13.86 5.48 -3.44
CA LEU A 82 12.47 5.55 -3.87
C LEU A 82 12.04 6.99 -4.18
N GLU A 83 12.41 7.96 -3.36
CA GLU A 83 12.12 9.38 -3.60
C GLU A 83 12.68 9.84 -4.97
N LYS A 84 13.93 9.52 -5.27
CA LYS A 84 14.56 9.82 -6.57
C LYS A 84 13.84 9.14 -7.73
N LEU A 85 13.43 7.88 -7.54
CA LEU A 85 12.67 7.13 -8.55
C LEU A 85 11.31 7.79 -8.80
N LEU A 86 10.58 8.18 -7.75
CA LEU A 86 9.26 8.81 -7.86
C LEU A 86 9.35 10.15 -8.59
N VAL A 87 10.33 11.00 -8.27
CA VAL A 87 10.54 12.27 -8.97
C VAL A 87 10.77 12.06 -10.48
N LYS A 88 11.52 11.01 -10.84
CA LYS A 88 11.80 10.67 -12.25
C LYS A 88 10.60 10.07 -12.97
N MET A 89 9.81 9.23 -12.27
CA MET A 89 8.80 8.37 -12.89
C MET A 89 7.39 8.93 -12.80
N VAL A 90 7.08 9.75 -11.79
CA VAL A 90 5.74 10.29 -11.54
C VAL A 90 5.77 11.82 -11.67
N PRO A 91 5.55 12.36 -12.87
CA PRO A 91 5.62 13.80 -13.12
C PRO A 91 4.35 14.51 -12.64
N LEU A 92 4.21 14.68 -11.33
CA LEU A 92 3.04 15.28 -10.67
C LEU A 92 2.74 16.71 -11.14
N VAL A 93 3.72 17.41 -11.68
CA VAL A 93 3.55 18.74 -12.30
C VAL A 93 2.51 18.74 -13.44
N ARG A 94 2.25 17.58 -14.06
CA ARG A 94 1.24 17.43 -15.12
C ARG A 94 -0.20 17.38 -14.58
N LEU A 95 -0.38 16.98 -13.34
CA LEU A 95 -1.68 16.65 -12.75
C LEU A 95 -2.68 17.81 -12.85
N PRO A 96 -2.38 19.06 -12.45
CA PRO A 96 -3.32 20.16 -12.55
C PRO A 96 -3.79 20.45 -13.98
N ARG A 97 -2.90 20.27 -14.97
CA ARG A 97 -3.25 20.45 -16.39
C ARG A 97 -4.18 19.34 -16.87
N LEU A 98 -3.93 18.07 -16.48
CA LEU A 98 -4.76 16.93 -16.87
C LEU A 98 -6.15 17.01 -16.29
N ILE A 99 -6.26 17.47 -15.03
CA ILE A 99 -7.52 17.74 -14.35
C ILE A 99 -8.29 18.86 -15.08
N ARG A 100 -7.66 20.00 -15.34
CA ARG A 100 -8.31 21.13 -16.06
C ARG A 100 -8.77 20.77 -17.47
N LYS A 101 -8.06 19.86 -18.16
CA LYS A 101 -8.44 19.37 -19.49
C LYS A 101 -9.51 18.26 -19.47
N GLY A 102 -9.95 17.82 -18.30
CA GLY A 102 -10.96 16.77 -18.16
C GLY A 102 -10.47 15.34 -18.42
N HIS A 103 -9.14 15.14 -18.60
CA HIS A 103 -8.59 13.77 -18.74
C HIS A 103 -8.66 12.97 -17.44
N LEU A 104 -8.73 13.66 -16.30
CA LEU A 104 -8.83 13.10 -14.97
C LEU A 104 -9.78 13.95 -14.12
N LYS A 105 -10.75 13.33 -13.44
CA LYS A 105 -11.64 14.04 -12.50
C LYS A 105 -10.95 14.31 -11.17
N ALA A 106 -10.28 13.30 -10.59
CA ALA A 106 -9.60 13.41 -9.32
C ALA A 106 -8.49 12.36 -9.16
N LEU A 107 -7.48 12.71 -8.36
CA LEU A 107 -6.52 11.79 -7.76
C LEU A 107 -6.61 11.89 -6.25
N ALA A 108 -6.64 10.74 -5.55
CA ALA A 108 -6.54 10.70 -4.10
C ALA A 108 -5.49 9.69 -3.62
N VAL A 109 -4.81 10.06 -2.55
CA VAL A 109 -3.78 9.27 -1.87
C VAL A 109 -4.11 9.22 -0.39
N THR A 110 -4.17 8.01 0.19
CA THR A 110 -4.45 7.83 1.61
C THR A 110 -3.18 7.50 2.38
N ALA A 111 -2.96 8.20 3.50
CA ALA A 111 -1.88 7.94 4.44
C ALA A 111 -2.46 7.87 5.87
N SER A 112 -1.76 7.21 6.80
CA SER A 112 -2.16 7.09 8.19
C SER A 112 -1.34 8.04 9.06
N SER A 113 -2.00 8.93 9.82
CA SER A 113 -1.32 9.84 10.72
C SER A 113 -0.92 9.14 12.01
N TYR A 114 0.34 9.23 12.38
CA TYR A 114 0.85 8.86 13.71
C TYR A 114 0.52 9.91 14.77
N SER A 115 0.22 11.14 14.35
CA SER A 115 -0.07 12.26 15.25
C SER A 115 -1.51 12.23 15.75
N SER A 116 -2.48 12.09 14.83
CA SER A 116 -3.91 12.04 15.15
C SER A 116 -4.49 10.62 15.27
N GLY A 117 -3.81 9.62 14.73
CA GLY A 117 -4.33 8.25 14.61
C GLY A 117 -5.38 8.09 13.51
N GLU A 118 -5.62 9.12 12.70
CA GLU A 118 -6.61 9.12 11.63
C GLU A 118 -6.02 8.72 10.29
N HIS A 119 -6.87 8.19 9.41
CA HIS A 119 -6.57 8.08 7.98
C HIS A 119 -6.89 9.39 7.28
N VAL A 120 -5.90 9.98 6.63
CA VAL A 120 -6.07 11.19 5.85
C VAL A 120 -6.02 10.86 4.37
N THR A 121 -7.09 11.18 3.65
CA THR A 121 -7.15 11.08 2.19
C THR A 121 -6.88 12.45 1.60
N PHE A 122 -5.67 12.65 1.10
CA PHE A 122 -5.30 13.83 0.34
C PHE A 122 -5.82 13.71 -1.09
N PHE A 123 -6.43 14.78 -1.64
CA PHE A 123 -6.98 14.71 -2.98
C PHE A 123 -6.89 16.03 -3.76
N GLU A 124 -6.63 15.89 -5.07
CA GLU A 124 -6.86 16.94 -6.06
C GLU A 124 -8.05 16.55 -6.95
N SER A 125 -8.95 17.51 -7.21
CA SER A 125 -10.14 17.26 -8.05
C SER A 125 -10.48 18.46 -8.92
N ALA A 126 -11.12 18.21 -10.07
CA ALA A 126 -11.65 19.21 -10.97
C ALA A 126 -12.81 19.99 -10.31
N GLU A 127 -13.71 19.24 -9.68
CA GLU A 127 -14.88 19.80 -9.01
C GLU A 127 -14.56 20.20 -7.56
N PRO A 128 -15.29 21.18 -7.01
CA PRO A 128 -15.13 21.62 -5.64
C PRO A 128 -15.75 20.61 -4.66
N VAL A 129 -15.14 19.43 -4.54
CA VAL A 129 -15.56 18.43 -3.55
C VAL A 129 -15.20 18.96 -2.16
N LYS A 130 -16.20 19.00 -1.27
CA LYS A 130 -15.96 19.34 0.14
C LYS A 130 -15.20 18.21 0.84
N PRO A 131 -14.16 18.52 1.62
CA PRO A 131 -13.53 17.52 2.47
C PRO A 131 -14.58 16.83 3.36
N TRP A 132 -14.43 15.54 3.50
CA TRP A 132 -15.34 14.74 4.34
C TRP A 132 -14.63 14.29 5.62
N VAL A 133 -15.41 14.15 6.69
CA VAL A 133 -14.96 13.58 7.96
C VAL A 133 -15.86 12.41 8.31
N ARG A 134 -15.24 11.29 8.72
CA ARG A 134 -15.88 10.08 9.21
C ARG A 134 -15.11 9.59 10.42
N SER A 135 -15.65 8.59 11.14
CA SER A 135 -14.94 8.00 12.26
C SER A 135 -13.53 7.54 11.85
N GLN A 136 -12.50 8.12 12.48
CA GLN A 136 -11.07 7.86 12.25
C GLN A 136 -10.60 8.10 10.80
N ARG A 137 -11.34 8.86 10.00
CA ARG A 137 -11.00 9.13 8.59
C ARG A 137 -11.39 10.54 8.22
N LYS A 138 -10.46 11.29 7.69
CA LYS A 138 -10.71 12.63 7.13
C LYS A 138 -10.15 12.75 5.72
N ALA A 139 -10.68 13.69 4.95
CA ALA A 139 -10.10 14.06 3.68
C ALA A 139 -9.57 15.49 3.75
N ALA A 140 -8.45 15.72 3.09
CA ALA A 140 -7.85 17.03 2.91
C ALA A 140 -7.72 17.32 1.41
N ARG A 141 -8.23 18.47 0.97
CA ARG A 141 -8.00 18.94 -0.39
C ARG A 141 -6.63 19.60 -0.43
N ASP A 142 -5.70 18.94 -1.09
CA ASP A 142 -4.33 19.42 -1.18
C ASP A 142 -3.73 19.08 -2.53
N ARG A 143 -2.64 19.73 -2.90
CA ARG A 143 -1.84 19.39 -4.05
C ARG A 143 -1.03 18.16 -3.77
N ILE A 144 -1.25 17.09 -4.53
CA ILE A 144 -0.51 15.84 -4.34
C ILE A 144 0.96 16.02 -4.70
N THR A 145 1.83 15.70 -3.74
CA THR A 145 3.30 15.76 -3.87
C THR A 145 3.93 14.38 -3.74
N HIS A 146 5.23 14.27 -4.03
CA HIS A 146 5.96 13.02 -3.80
C HIS A 146 6.04 12.66 -2.31
N GLU A 147 5.95 13.64 -1.41
CA GLU A 147 5.90 13.40 0.04
C GLU A 147 4.64 12.66 0.44
N HIS A 148 3.48 12.97 -0.16
CA HIS A 148 2.24 12.22 0.04
C HIS A 148 2.38 10.75 -0.41
N LEU A 149 3.05 10.49 -1.54
CA LEU A 149 3.30 9.14 -2.03
C LEU A 149 4.24 8.36 -1.10
N LEU A 150 5.31 9.01 -0.64
CA LEU A 150 6.26 8.44 0.31
C LEU A 150 5.61 8.19 1.67
N ALA A 151 4.77 9.09 2.16
CA ALA A 151 3.99 8.91 3.37
C ALA A 151 3.06 7.71 3.27
N SER A 152 2.28 7.67 2.17
CA SER A 152 1.33 6.58 1.90
C SER A 152 1.98 5.20 1.82
N SER A 153 3.27 5.12 1.45
CA SER A 153 4.06 3.89 1.30
C SER A 153 5.13 3.71 2.38
N ALA A 154 5.08 4.48 3.46
CA ALA A 154 6.03 4.38 4.57
C ALA A 154 5.64 3.26 5.53
N ILE A 155 6.07 2.02 5.21
CA ILE A 155 5.82 0.83 6.03
C ILE A 155 6.39 1.04 7.43
N PRO A 156 5.60 0.84 8.51
CA PRO A 156 6.04 1.04 9.89
C PRO A 156 7.32 0.29 10.20
N PHE A 157 8.22 0.91 10.97
CA PHE A 157 9.54 0.42 11.34
C PHE A 157 10.52 0.30 10.18
N ILE A 158 10.05 -0.01 8.97
CA ILE A 158 10.90 -0.25 7.78
C ILE A 158 11.32 1.06 7.15
N PHE A 159 10.37 1.94 6.84
CA PHE A 159 10.62 3.23 6.21
C PHE A 159 10.29 4.42 7.12
N PRO A 160 10.99 5.56 6.95
CA PRO A 160 10.76 6.72 7.80
C PRO A 160 9.38 7.33 7.54
N ALA A 161 8.71 7.73 8.63
CA ALA A 161 7.51 8.55 8.55
C ALA A 161 7.80 9.88 7.85
N LYS A 162 6.82 10.42 7.11
CA LYS A 162 6.92 11.71 6.43
C LYS A 162 6.06 12.77 7.12
N GLY A 163 6.64 13.95 7.36
CA GLY A 163 5.90 15.11 7.85
C GLY A 163 5.16 15.76 6.68
N ILE A 164 3.87 15.97 6.84
CA ILE A 164 3.02 16.69 5.88
C ILE A 164 2.24 17.74 6.67
N GLU A 165 2.11 18.93 6.12
CA GLU A 165 1.33 20.01 6.71
C GLU A 165 -0.16 19.73 6.50
N VAL A 166 -0.91 19.73 7.60
CA VAL A 166 -2.37 19.54 7.60
C VAL A 166 -2.95 20.53 8.62
N ASP A 167 -3.91 21.33 8.21
CA ASP A 167 -4.58 22.29 9.09
C ASP A 167 -3.58 23.20 9.87
N ASP A 168 -2.59 23.78 9.15
CA ASP A 168 -1.53 24.67 9.65
C ASP A 168 -0.55 24.06 10.67
N HIS A 169 -0.47 22.72 10.75
CA HIS A 169 0.52 22.04 11.57
C HIS A 169 1.11 20.81 10.88
N ILE A 170 2.32 20.41 11.27
CA ILE A 170 2.99 19.22 10.71
C ILE A 170 2.50 17.98 11.44
N GLU A 171 1.85 17.08 10.71
CA GLU A 171 1.57 15.72 11.15
C GLU A 171 2.54 14.73 10.51
N TYR A 172 2.89 13.66 11.24
CA TYR A 172 3.75 12.59 10.71
C TYR A 172 2.91 11.42 10.24
N PHE A 173 3.19 10.95 9.02
CA PHE A 173 2.40 9.93 8.34
C PHE A 173 3.22 8.68 8.05
N GLY A 174 2.54 7.56 8.11
CA GLY A 174 2.98 6.25 7.66
C GLY A 174 2.00 5.63 6.65
N ASP A 175 2.25 4.37 6.31
CA ASP A 175 1.52 3.65 5.28
C ASP A 175 0.00 3.70 5.50
N GLY A 176 -0.71 4.11 4.45
CA GLY A 176 -2.15 4.30 4.47
C GLY A 176 -2.95 3.00 4.57
N SER A 177 -2.33 1.84 4.35
CA SER A 177 -2.99 0.54 4.50
C SER A 177 -3.15 0.10 5.96
N MET A 178 -2.43 0.77 6.89
CA MET A 178 -2.54 0.44 8.31
C MET A 178 -3.97 0.64 8.81
N ARG A 179 -4.64 -0.47 9.18
CA ARG A 179 -6.02 -0.43 9.72
C ARG A 179 -7.02 0.28 8.81
N GLN A 180 -6.81 0.31 7.50
CA GLN A 180 -7.72 0.94 6.56
C GLN A 180 -9.06 0.21 6.51
N SER A 181 -10.10 0.81 7.07
CA SER A 181 -11.43 0.16 7.26
C SER A 181 -12.40 0.35 6.08
N ALA A 182 -12.08 1.22 5.12
CA ALA A 182 -12.95 1.52 3.98
C ALA A 182 -12.12 2.00 2.76
N PRO A 183 -11.39 1.10 2.09
CA PRO A 183 -10.52 1.44 0.96
C PRO A 183 -11.26 1.98 -0.26
N ILE A 184 -12.55 1.62 -0.45
CA ILE A 184 -13.38 2.05 -1.58
C ILE A 184 -13.98 3.45 -1.35
N ALA A 185 -14.19 3.85 -0.09
CA ALA A 185 -14.89 5.08 0.27
C ALA A 185 -14.33 6.35 -0.40
N PRO A 186 -13.00 6.57 -0.55
CA PRO A 186 -12.49 7.77 -1.23
C PRO A 186 -12.98 7.89 -2.67
N ALA A 187 -13.07 6.80 -3.43
CA ALA A 187 -13.58 6.81 -4.80
C ALA A 187 -15.06 7.21 -4.83
N ILE A 188 -15.86 6.69 -3.90
CA ILE A 188 -17.29 7.02 -3.78
C ILE A 188 -17.47 8.49 -3.43
N HIS A 189 -16.71 9.02 -2.47
CA HIS A 189 -16.78 10.45 -2.07
C HIS A 189 -16.36 11.38 -3.21
N LEU A 190 -15.46 10.94 -4.07
CA LEU A 190 -15.02 11.69 -5.27
C LEU A 190 -15.96 11.50 -6.47
N GLY A 191 -17.12 10.87 -6.28
CA GLY A 191 -18.18 10.80 -7.28
C GLY A 191 -18.15 9.59 -8.20
N ALA A 192 -17.34 8.57 -7.92
CA ALA A 192 -17.32 7.35 -8.74
C ALA A 192 -18.62 6.55 -8.55
N GLU A 193 -19.22 6.09 -9.66
CA GLU A 193 -20.39 5.21 -9.71
C GLU A 193 -20.00 3.80 -10.16
N ARG A 194 -18.93 3.68 -10.96
CA ARG A 194 -18.35 2.42 -11.42
C ARG A 194 -16.91 2.36 -10.94
N ILE A 195 -16.56 1.35 -10.15
CA ILE A 195 -15.27 1.24 -9.51
C ILE A 195 -14.63 -0.09 -9.86
N LEU A 196 -13.49 -0.01 -10.55
CA LEU A 196 -12.55 -1.13 -10.67
C LEU A 196 -11.64 -1.10 -9.46
N VAL A 197 -11.72 -2.13 -8.64
CA VAL A 197 -10.87 -2.32 -7.46
C VAL A 197 -9.78 -3.34 -7.78
N ILE A 198 -8.53 -2.97 -7.52
CA ILE A 198 -7.39 -3.88 -7.61
C ILE A 198 -6.90 -4.14 -6.17
N GLY A 199 -7.17 -5.34 -5.66
CA GLY A 199 -6.81 -5.76 -4.32
C GLY A 199 -5.38 -6.31 -4.25
N ALA A 200 -4.74 -6.16 -3.09
CA ALA A 200 -3.44 -6.76 -2.79
C ALA A 200 -3.57 -8.07 -1.99
N GLY A 201 -4.73 -8.36 -1.43
CA GLY A 201 -5.05 -9.58 -0.69
C GLY A 201 -6.15 -10.41 -1.36
N ARG A 202 -6.24 -11.68 -0.99
CA ARG A 202 -7.33 -12.55 -1.45
C ARG A 202 -8.67 -12.11 -0.84
N MET A 203 -9.74 -12.18 -1.64
CA MET A 203 -11.10 -11.86 -1.14
C MET A 203 -11.65 -12.92 -0.18
N HIS A 204 -11.23 -14.17 -0.33
CA HIS A 204 -11.69 -15.29 0.50
C HIS A 204 -10.52 -16.23 0.81
N GLU A 205 -10.40 -16.62 2.07
CA GLU A 205 -9.48 -17.68 2.47
C GLU A 205 -10.16 -19.04 2.24
N PRO A 206 -9.56 -19.96 1.48
CA PRO A 206 -10.09 -21.31 1.36
C PRO A 206 -10.11 -22.01 2.73
N LYS A 207 -11.22 -22.66 3.06
CA LYS A 207 -11.39 -23.32 4.35
C LYS A 207 -10.30 -24.37 4.68
N ASN A 208 -9.62 -24.90 3.66
CA ASN A 208 -8.59 -25.94 3.82
C ASN A 208 -7.18 -25.37 4.08
N ASP A 209 -6.90 -24.10 3.85
CA ASP A 209 -5.58 -23.51 4.09
C ASP A 209 -5.30 -23.28 5.60
N ALA A 210 -6.36 -23.16 6.41
CA ALA A 210 -6.23 -23.00 7.86
C ALA A 210 -5.78 -24.29 8.60
N ALA A 211 -5.93 -25.45 7.96
CA ALA A 211 -5.61 -26.76 8.54
C ALA A 211 -4.23 -27.30 8.16
N ALA A 212 -3.47 -26.61 7.30
CA ALA A 212 -2.16 -27.07 6.86
C ALA A 212 -1.10 -26.86 7.95
N ASN A 213 -0.91 -27.92 8.74
CA ASN A 213 0.18 -28.17 9.68
C ASN A 213 0.30 -27.20 10.86
N PRO A 214 -0.16 -27.61 12.06
CA PRO A 214 0.32 -27.01 13.29
C PRO A 214 1.85 -27.22 13.32
N THR A 215 2.62 -26.13 13.26
CA THR A 215 4.08 -26.23 13.46
C THR A 215 4.29 -26.64 14.92
N PRO A 216 4.94 -27.79 15.19
CA PRO A 216 5.16 -28.25 16.57
C PRO A 216 6.19 -27.37 17.32
N ASN A 217 6.80 -26.40 16.67
CA ASN A 217 7.85 -25.55 17.22
C ASN A 217 7.33 -24.17 17.56
N TYR A 218 7.95 -23.53 18.57
CA TYR A 218 7.70 -22.15 18.92
C TYR A 218 7.96 -21.22 17.70
N PRO A 219 7.07 -20.26 17.41
CA PRO A 219 7.19 -19.42 16.23
C PRO A 219 8.45 -18.53 16.29
N SER A 220 9.15 -18.38 15.18
CA SER A 220 10.30 -17.49 15.06
C SER A 220 9.88 -16.01 15.19
N LEU A 221 10.83 -15.14 15.52
CA LEU A 221 10.58 -13.68 15.54
C LEU A 221 10.09 -13.18 14.18
N ALA A 222 10.59 -13.74 13.08
CA ALA A 222 10.10 -13.39 11.73
C ALA A 222 8.64 -13.79 11.51
N GLN A 223 8.23 -14.96 12.03
CA GLN A 223 6.83 -15.39 11.93
C GLN A 223 5.91 -14.49 12.76
N ILE A 224 6.34 -14.13 13.99
CA ILE A 224 5.58 -13.21 14.85
C ILE A 224 5.50 -11.82 14.21
N ALA A 225 6.61 -11.27 13.72
CA ALA A 225 6.66 -9.98 13.08
C ALA A 225 5.85 -9.95 11.76
N GLY A 226 5.97 -11.00 10.94
CA GLY A 226 5.18 -11.16 9.72
C GLY A 226 3.68 -11.19 10.01
N HIS A 227 3.27 -11.94 11.03
CA HIS A 227 1.87 -11.99 11.46
C HIS A 227 1.38 -10.65 12.01
N ALA A 228 2.18 -9.96 12.83
CA ALA A 228 1.85 -8.64 13.35
C ALA A 228 1.69 -7.60 12.23
N LEU A 229 2.63 -7.57 11.27
CA LEU A 229 2.53 -6.69 10.11
C LEU A 229 1.32 -7.04 9.24
N SER A 230 1.06 -8.32 8.98
CA SER A 230 -0.14 -8.74 8.23
C SER A 230 -1.43 -8.27 8.89
N ASN A 231 -1.51 -8.28 10.22
CA ASN A 231 -2.67 -7.75 10.96
C ASN A 231 -2.74 -6.21 10.94
N ILE A 232 -1.59 -5.53 10.93
CA ILE A 232 -1.54 -4.05 10.78
C ILE A 232 -2.05 -3.64 9.40
N PHE A 233 -1.70 -4.41 8.36
CA PHE A 233 -2.13 -4.21 6.98
C PHE A 233 -3.39 -5.02 6.63
N LEU A 234 -4.25 -5.27 7.60
CA LEU A 234 -5.48 -6.05 7.40
C LEU A 234 -6.26 -5.46 6.23
N ASP A 235 -6.39 -6.26 5.18
CA ASP A 235 -7.16 -5.86 4.00
C ASP A 235 -8.65 -5.93 4.31
N ALA A 236 -9.22 -4.80 4.68
CA ALA A 236 -10.65 -4.66 4.90
C ALA A 236 -11.45 -4.61 3.57
N LEU A 237 -10.79 -4.89 2.43
CA LEU A 237 -11.43 -4.78 1.12
C LEU A 237 -12.65 -5.71 1.00
N ALA A 238 -12.53 -6.95 1.45
CA ALA A 238 -13.65 -7.89 1.39
C ALA A 238 -14.88 -7.37 2.17
N VAL A 239 -14.64 -6.88 3.39
CA VAL A 239 -15.69 -6.30 4.24
C VAL A 239 -16.29 -5.04 3.63
N ASP A 240 -15.48 -4.19 3.00
CA ASP A 240 -15.95 -2.95 2.37
C ASP A 240 -16.76 -3.25 1.09
N VAL A 241 -16.34 -4.25 0.30
CA VAL A 241 -17.10 -4.77 -0.86
C VAL A 241 -18.47 -5.31 -0.42
N GLU A 242 -18.51 -6.16 0.61
CA GLU A 242 -19.77 -6.67 1.18
C GLU A 242 -20.68 -5.53 1.65
N ARG A 243 -20.11 -4.50 2.26
CA ARG A 243 -20.86 -3.31 2.69
C ARG A 243 -21.49 -2.58 1.50
N VAL A 244 -20.73 -2.36 0.43
CA VAL A 244 -21.25 -1.70 -0.78
C VAL A 244 -22.35 -2.56 -1.42
N GLN A 245 -22.14 -3.88 -1.55
CA GLN A 245 -23.14 -4.80 -2.08
C GLN A 245 -24.43 -4.78 -1.26
N ARG A 246 -24.33 -4.78 0.07
CA ARG A 246 -25.49 -4.69 0.96
C ARG A 246 -26.22 -3.36 0.83
N ILE A 247 -25.51 -2.25 0.68
CA ILE A 247 -26.10 -0.94 0.40
C ILE A 247 -26.83 -0.97 -0.94
N ASN A 248 -26.22 -1.50 -2.00
CA ASN A 248 -26.85 -1.63 -3.31
C ASN A 248 -28.15 -2.45 -3.25
N GLN A 249 -28.11 -3.60 -2.54
CA GLN A 249 -29.28 -4.43 -2.34
C GLN A 249 -30.39 -3.68 -1.58
N THR A 250 -30.05 -2.94 -0.52
CA THR A 250 -31.02 -2.11 0.21
C THR A 250 -31.64 -1.04 -0.71
N LEU A 251 -30.79 -0.37 -1.49
CA LEU A 251 -31.27 0.64 -2.44
C LEU A 251 -32.20 0.06 -3.53
N SER A 252 -31.98 -1.19 -3.96
CA SER A 252 -32.85 -1.84 -4.95
C SER A 252 -34.28 -2.09 -4.44
N LEU A 253 -34.48 -2.18 -3.13
CA LEU A 253 -35.78 -2.33 -2.48
C LEU A 253 -36.55 -1.00 -2.34
N ILE A 254 -35.88 0.14 -2.55
CA ILE A 254 -36.48 1.46 -2.41
C ILE A 254 -36.98 1.91 -3.79
N PRO A 255 -38.23 2.37 -3.92
CA PRO A 255 -38.77 2.96 -5.17
C PRO A 255 -37.89 4.12 -5.67
N GLU A 256 -37.75 4.24 -6.98
CA GLU A 256 -36.84 5.19 -7.63
C GLU A 256 -37.08 6.64 -7.20
N GLU A 257 -38.38 7.03 -7.10
CA GLU A 257 -38.79 8.35 -6.62
C GLU A 257 -38.26 8.67 -5.23
N LYS A 258 -38.22 7.68 -4.34
CA LYS A 258 -37.72 7.85 -2.97
C LYS A 258 -36.19 7.79 -2.91
N ARG A 259 -35.54 7.06 -3.84
CA ARG A 259 -34.07 7.03 -3.94
C ARG A 259 -33.48 8.40 -4.30
N ALA A 260 -34.16 9.20 -5.10
CA ALA A 260 -33.74 10.55 -5.47
C ALA A 260 -33.54 11.48 -4.26
N HIS A 261 -34.20 11.19 -3.13
CA HIS A 261 -34.07 11.96 -1.88
C HIS A 261 -32.96 11.40 -0.94
N SER A 262 -32.31 10.30 -1.33
CA SER A 262 -31.21 9.67 -0.57
C SER A 262 -29.87 10.25 -1.00
N ALA A 263 -28.97 10.46 -0.02
CA ALA A 263 -27.57 10.73 -0.30
C ALA A 263 -26.80 9.51 -0.81
N LEU A 264 -27.41 8.33 -0.74
CA LEU A 264 -26.82 7.07 -1.23
C LEU A 264 -27.19 6.86 -2.69
N ARG A 265 -26.25 6.27 -3.44
CA ARG A 265 -26.43 5.86 -4.82
C ARG A 265 -25.89 4.45 -5.04
N PRO A 266 -26.42 3.67 -6.00
CA PRO A 266 -25.85 2.38 -6.38
C PRO A 266 -24.43 2.55 -6.93
N ILE A 267 -23.52 1.65 -6.55
CA ILE A 267 -22.13 1.62 -6.99
C ILE A 267 -21.86 0.28 -7.67
N GLU A 268 -21.49 0.31 -8.94
CA GLU A 268 -21.01 -0.89 -9.64
C GLU A 268 -19.58 -1.19 -9.23
N LEU A 269 -19.32 -2.41 -8.75
CA LEU A 269 -18.00 -2.86 -8.37
C LEU A 269 -17.53 -4.01 -9.26
N LEU A 270 -16.32 -3.89 -9.77
CA LEU A 270 -15.54 -4.99 -10.30
C LEU A 270 -14.26 -5.11 -9.45
N VAL A 271 -14.07 -6.27 -8.82
CA VAL A 271 -12.93 -6.51 -7.93
C VAL A 271 -12.00 -7.54 -8.54
N ILE A 272 -10.76 -7.15 -8.82
CA ILE A 272 -9.68 -8.06 -9.22
C ILE A 272 -8.76 -8.23 -8.02
N ALA A 273 -8.67 -9.45 -7.50
CA ALA A 273 -7.87 -9.81 -6.36
C ALA A 273 -7.00 -11.04 -6.68
N PRO A 274 -5.84 -11.21 -6.04
CA PRO A 274 -4.95 -12.34 -6.27
C PRO A 274 -5.65 -13.67 -5.99
N SER A 275 -5.52 -14.64 -6.90
CA SER A 275 -5.99 -16.02 -6.71
C SER A 275 -5.07 -16.84 -5.82
N GLN A 276 -3.80 -16.42 -5.66
CA GLN A 276 -2.78 -17.07 -4.83
C GLN A 276 -2.38 -16.19 -3.64
N ARG A 277 -1.85 -16.81 -2.60
CA ARG A 277 -1.25 -16.11 -1.46
C ARG A 277 0.06 -15.46 -1.90
N LEU A 278 0.19 -14.14 -1.71
CA LEU A 278 1.38 -13.40 -2.10
C LEU A 278 2.60 -13.73 -1.23
N ASP A 279 2.40 -14.13 0.02
CA ASP A 279 3.47 -14.65 0.88
C ASP A 279 4.02 -16.00 0.39
N ALA A 280 3.17 -16.85 -0.19
CA ALA A 280 3.63 -18.09 -0.83
C ALA A 280 4.42 -17.82 -2.12
N VAL A 281 4.05 -16.80 -2.88
CA VAL A 281 4.86 -16.31 -4.02
C VAL A 281 6.19 -15.77 -3.51
N ALA A 282 6.17 -14.94 -2.46
CA ALA A 282 7.38 -14.35 -1.87
C ALA A 282 8.35 -15.41 -1.35
N ALA A 283 7.85 -16.51 -0.77
CA ALA A 283 8.69 -17.61 -0.27
C ALA A 283 9.64 -18.17 -1.34
N ARG A 284 9.21 -18.21 -2.60
CA ARG A 284 10.03 -18.68 -3.73
C ARG A 284 11.17 -17.72 -4.10
N HIS A 285 11.02 -16.44 -3.73
CA HIS A 285 11.92 -15.35 -4.11
C HIS A 285 12.76 -14.80 -2.95
N VAL A 286 12.70 -15.39 -1.76
CA VAL A 286 13.53 -14.95 -0.60
C VAL A 286 15.02 -14.94 -0.96
N GLY A 287 15.46 -15.87 -1.81
CA GLY A 287 16.83 -15.95 -2.31
C GLY A 287 17.27 -14.77 -3.18
N ASP A 288 16.33 -14.05 -3.81
CA ASP A 288 16.60 -12.91 -4.70
C ASP A 288 16.89 -11.63 -3.90
N LEU A 289 16.57 -11.58 -2.60
CA LEU A 289 16.85 -10.43 -1.74
C LEU A 289 18.36 -10.10 -1.73
N PRO A 290 18.72 -8.80 -1.69
CA PRO A 290 20.09 -8.37 -1.50
C PRO A 290 20.73 -9.06 -0.28
N THR A 291 21.97 -9.53 -0.41
CA THR A 291 22.66 -10.32 0.62
C THR A 291 22.61 -9.67 2.02
N PRO A 292 22.81 -8.34 2.20
CA PRO A 292 22.75 -7.74 3.54
C PRO A 292 21.35 -7.83 4.16
N VAL A 293 20.30 -7.64 3.34
CA VAL A 293 18.90 -7.71 3.79
C VAL A 293 18.52 -9.15 4.11
N ARG A 294 18.92 -10.10 3.27
CA ARG A 294 18.72 -11.53 3.49
C ARG A 294 19.39 -12.01 4.78
N THR A 295 20.63 -11.58 5.04
CA THR A 295 21.34 -11.90 6.29
C THR A 295 20.64 -11.30 7.51
N MET A 296 20.16 -10.06 7.42
CA MET A 296 19.39 -9.41 8.49
C MET A 296 18.08 -10.17 8.78
N LEU A 297 17.35 -10.53 7.75
CA LEU A 297 16.10 -11.30 7.89
C LEU A 297 16.36 -12.72 8.38
N GLY A 298 17.46 -13.35 7.95
CA GLY A 298 17.92 -14.66 8.43
C GLY A 298 18.19 -14.67 9.94
N ALA A 299 18.78 -13.60 10.47
CA ALA A 299 18.97 -13.45 11.92
C ALA A 299 17.64 -13.35 12.70
N LEU A 300 16.54 -12.91 12.05
CA LEU A 300 15.20 -12.89 12.62
C LEU A 300 14.45 -14.24 12.43
N GLY A 301 15.04 -15.19 11.69
CA GLY A 301 14.48 -16.51 11.45
C GLY A 301 13.74 -16.66 10.12
N VAL A 302 13.93 -15.75 9.15
CA VAL A 302 13.48 -15.97 7.77
C VAL A 302 14.42 -16.97 7.12
N THR A 303 13.88 -18.12 6.74
CA THR A 303 14.64 -19.15 6.02
C THR A 303 14.30 -19.13 4.53
N SER A 304 15.29 -19.50 3.69
CA SER A 304 15.06 -19.71 2.25
C SER A 304 14.34 -21.04 1.97
N ASN A 305 13.90 -21.74 3.00
CA ASN A 305 13.19 -23.00 2.86
C ASN A 305 11.73 -22.73 2.49
N MET A 306 11.29 -23.22 1.32
CA MET A 306 9.91 -23.05 0.80
C MET A 306 8.81 -23.52 1.76
N ALA A 307 9.14 -24.31 2.77
CA ALA A 307 8.20 -24.79 3.78
C ALA A 307 7.80 -23.71 4.80
N ASP A 308 8.57 -22.63 4.95
CA ASP A 308 8.27 -21.56 5.93
C ASP A 308 7.64 -20.33 5.26
N VAL A 309 6.43 -20.51 4.77
CA VAL A 309 5.62 -19.43 4.18
C VAL A 309 5.36 -18.28 5.17
N ARG A 310 5.31 -18.56 6.47
CA ARG A 310 5.01 -17.55 7.51
C ARG A 310 6.17 -16.58 7.72
N GLY A 311 7.41 -17.03 7.65
CA GLY A 311 8.58 -16.17 7.68
C GLY A 311 8.72 -15.33 6.41
N ALA A 312 8.27 -15.84 5.26
CA ALA A 312 8.27 -15.15 3.98
C ALA A 312 7.32 -13.94 3.93
N ALA A 313 6.29 -13.90 4.77
CA ALA A 313 5.40 -12.74 4.87
C ALA A 313 6.17 -11.46 5.25
N LEU A 314 7.15 -11.53 6.16
CA LEU A 314 8.01 -10.39 6.46
C LEU A 314 8.91 -10.02 5.26
N ALA A 315 9.46 -11.01 4.58
CA ALA A 315 10.30 -10.79 3.41
C ALA A 315 9.54 -10.14 2.25
N SER A 316 8.25 -10.44 2.05
CA SER A 316 7.44 -9.90 0.96
C SER A 316 7.39 -8.37 0.95
N TYR A 317 7.48 -7.73 2.11
CA TYR A 317 7.51 -6.27 2.23
C TYR A 317 8.83 -5.63 1.76
N LEU A 318 9.89 -6.43 1.57
CA LEU A 318 11.21 -5.97 1.14
C LEU A 318 11.64 -6.56 -0.21
N LEU A 319 10.81 -7.43 -0.80
CA LEU A 319 11.08 -8.10 -2.06
C LEU A 319 10.76 -7.18 -3.26
N PHE A 320 11.69 -6.29 -3.57
CA PHE A 320 11.61 -5.40 -4.73
C PHE A 320 12.58 -5.87 -5.83
N GLU A 321 12.47 -7.15 -6.24
CA GLU A 321 13.34 -7.73 -7.27
C GLU A 321 12.53 -8.16 -8.50
N ALA A 322 13.16 -8.09 -9.67
CA ALA A 322 12.49 -8.30 -10.95
C ALA A 322 11.85 -9.69 -11.06
N GLY A 323 12.46 -10.74 -10.51
CA GLY A 323 11.89 -12.08 -10.51
C GLY A 323 10.52 -12.12 -9.84
N TYR A 324 10.46 -11.61 -8.62
CA TYR A 324 9.23 -11.55 -7.83
C TYR A 324 8.15 -10.67 -8.48
N THR A 325 8.51 -9.46 -8.91
CA THR A 325 7.55 -8.52 -9.50
C THR A 325 7.00 -9.02 -10.83
N GLN A 326 7.80 -9.73 -11.65
CA GLN A 326 7.34 -10.35 -12.90
C GLN A 326 6.36 -11.49 -12.63
N GLU A 327 6.59 -12.31 -11.60
CA GLU A 327 5.65 -13.37 -11.21
C GLU A 327 4.32 -12.77 -10.73
N LEU A 328 4.36 -11.71 -9.92
CA LEU A 328 3.15 -10.98 -9.51
C LEU A 328 2.40 -10.37 -10.70
N MET A 329 3.12 -9.83 -11.68
CA MET A 329 2.49 -9.30 -12.90
C MET A 329 1.85 -10.40 -13.74
N ALA A 330 2.48 -11.58 -13.82
CA ALA A 330 1.92 -12.73 -14.52
C ALA A 330 0.65 -13.24 -13.82
N LEU A 331 0.67 -13.34 -12.49
CA LEU A 331 -0.50 -13.69 -11.68
C LEU A 331 -1.65 -12.70 -11.90
N GLY A 332 -1.40 -11.39 -11.74
CA GLY A 332 -2.43 -10.37 -11.93
C GLY A 332 -3.01 -10.37 -13.34
N ARG A 333 -2.19 -10.66 -14.37
CA ARG A 333 -2.69 -10.83 -15.74
C ARG A 333 -3.58 -12.07 -15.88
N ALA A 334 -3.20 -13.19 -15.29
CA ALA A 334 -3.98 -14.43 -15.33
C ALA A 334 -5.33 -14.23 -14.64
N ASP A 335 -5.33 -13.63 -13.44
CA ASP A 335 -6.54 -13.35 -12.66
C ASP A 335 -7.48 -12.39 -13.40
N THR A 336 -6.94 -11.34 -14.04
CA THR A 336 -7.73 -10.42 -14.85
C THR A 336 -8.36 -11.12 -16.07
N LEU A 337 -7.59 -11.97 -16.75
CA LEU A 337 -8.11 -12.71 -17.92
C LEU A 337 -9.18 -13.72 -17.53
N ALA A 338 -9.08 -14.34 -16.36
CA ALA A 338 -10.11 -15.23 -15.83
C ALA A 338 -11.47 -14.52 -15.60
N MET A 339 -11.42 -13.20 -15.34
CA MET A 339 -12.60 -12.36 -15.16
C MET A 339 -13.07 -11.63 -16.43
N ARG A 340 -12.51 -11.97 -17.60
CA ARG A 340 -12.76 -11.24 -18.85
C ARG A 340 -14.27 -11.07 -19.21
N ALA A 341 -15.09 -12.03 -18.85
CA ALA A 341 -16.54 -11.96 -19.10
C ALA A 341 -17.26 -10.94 -18.19
N GLN A 342 -16.62 -10.47 -17.12
CA GLN A 342 -17.15 -9.49 -16.17
C GLN A 342 -16.60 -8.08 -16.41
N VAL A 343 -15.52 -7.95 -17.21
CA VAL A 343 -14.90 -6.69 -17.62
C VAL A 343 -15.54 -6.17 -18.89
#